data_1e6be997046fb41ab0824b92981a0049
#
_entry.id   1e6be997046fb41ab0824b92981a0049
#
_cell.length_a   1.000
_cell.length_b   1.000
_cell.length_c   1.000
_cell.angle_alpha   90.00
_cell.angle_beta   90.00
_cell.angle_gamma   90.00
#
_symmetry.space_group_name_H-M   'P 1'
#
loop_
_entity.id
_entity.type
_entity.pdbx_description
1 polymer ?
#
loop_
_entity_poly.entity_id
_entity_poly.type
_entity_poly.pdbx_seq_one_letter_code
_entity_poly.pdbx_strand_id
1 'polypeptide(L)'
;MNTLKKFSLGILITLFLTISANADKIRIGTEGAYPPWNSKDASGKLIGFEVELAWALCRYIGQQCEIVEQDWDGMIPALQMRKFDAIMAGMSITDERKKVITFSQGYADEVASLAVMKGSDLEGMDTPEGINLSLGGGNVNKALKTITGALAGKTVCTQTGTIHQNFLESGDVGKVNVRTYKTQDEVNLDLASGRCDAALAAAVAFSDYAEKSGKPVVLVGPTFSGGAFGNGVGVGIRKDDTELLNAFNKAIEKARKNGDISRIATKWFGFDASM
;
A
#
# COMPACT_ATOMS: atom_id res chain seq x y z
N MET A 1 52.44 -75.51 -0.41
CA MET A 1 51.62 -74.90 -1.49
C MET A 1 50.55 -74.08 -0.77
N ASN A 2 50.81 -72.79 -0.60
CA ASN A 2 49.91 -71.86 0.12
C ASN A 2 49.13 -70.99 -0.87
N THR A 3 47.84 -71.14 -0.86
CA THR A 3 46.90 -70.33 -1.65
C THR A 3 46.48 -69.10 -0.79
N LEU A 4 46.97 -67.90 -1.13
CA LEU A 4 46.48 -66.62 -0.57
C LEU A 4 45.12 -66.26 -1.16
N LYS A 5 44.09 -66.19 -0.32
CA LYS A 5 42.79 -65.59 -0.65
C LYS A 5 42.90 -64.07 -0.51
N LYS A 6 42.77 -63.36 -1.63
CA LYS A 6 42.65 -61.88 -1.64
C LYS A 6 41.20 -61.51 -1.29
N PHE A 7 41.02 -60.87 -0.12
CA PHE A 7 39.78 -60.18 0.25
C PHE A 7 39.77 -58.77 -0.40
N SER A 8 38.91 -58.57 -1.37
CA SER A 8 38.64 -57.21 -1.88
C SER A 8 37.57 -56.54 -1.00
N LEU A 9 38.00 -55.54 -0.24
CA LEU A 9 37.12 -54.67 0.55
C LEU A 9 36.58 -53.59 -0.37
N GLY A 10 35.34 -53.74 -0.84
CA GLY A 10 34.65 -52.71 -1.63
C GLY A 10 34.17 -51.60 -0.73
N ILE A 11 34.79 -50.43 -0.83
CA ILE A 11 34.35 -49.18 -0.15
C ILE A 11 33.18 -48.64 -0.98
N LEU A 12 31.95 -48.80 -0.45
CA LEU A 12 30.73 -48.17 -0.99
C LEU A 12 30.70 -46.70 -0.56
N ILE A 13 31.17 -45.78 -1.42
CA ILE A 13 31.06 -44.33 -1.18
C ILE A 13 29.63 -43.94 -1.49
N THR A 14 28.81 -43.77 -0.45
CA THR A 14 27.46 -43.21 -0.55
C THR A 14 27.60 -41.71 -0.72
N LEU A 15 27.43 -41.21 -1.96
CA LEU A 15 27.41 -39.81 -2.31
C LEU A 15 26.08 -39.21 -1.79
N PHE A 16 26.08 -38.60 -0.63
CA PHE A 16 24.97 -37.76 -0.16
C PHE A 16 24.91 -36.53 -1.03
N LEU A 17 24.06 -36.54 -2.08
CA LEU A 17 23.63 -35.33 -2.77
C LEU A 17 22.78 -34.52 -1.79
N THR A 18 23.40 -33.53 -1.12
CA THR A 18 22.66 -32.47 -0.45
C THR A 18 21.98 -31.63 -1.53
N ILE A 19 20.73 -31.93 -1.84
CA ILE A 19 19.87 -31.03 -2.57
C ILE A 19 19.64 -29.86 -1.63
N SER A 20 20.44 -28.79 -1.78
CA SER A 20 20.08 -27.49 -1.23
C SER A 20 18.79 -27.07 -1.93
N ALA A 21 17.66 -27.29 -1.30
CA ALA A 21 16.43 -26.67 -1.70
C ALA A 21 16.68 -25.14 -1.56
N ASN A 22 17.01 -24.49 -2.66
CA ASN A 22 16.85 -23.06 -2.76
C ASN A 22 15.34 -22.82 -2.62
N ALA A 23 14.88 -22.58 -1.41
CA ALA A 23 13.52 -22.10 -1.22
C ALA A 23 13.43 -20.78 -2.01
N ASP A 24 12.61 -20.76 -3.05
CA ASP A 24 12.40 -19.57 -3.85
C ASP A 24 12.02 -18.42 -2.92
N LYS A 25 12.68 -17.27 -3.11
CA LYS A 25 12.36 -16.06 -2.33
C LYS A 25 10.95 -15.61 -2.66
N ILE A 26 10.21 -15.14 -1.66
CA ILE A 26 8.94 -14.44 -1.89
C ILE A 26 9.27 -13.08 -2.51
N ARG A 27 8.84 -12.84 -3.74
CA ARG A 27 8.99 -11.56 -4.40
C ARG A 27 7.80 -10.68 -4.07
N ILE A 28 8.05 -9.49 -3.53
CA ILE A 28 7.02 -8.54 -3.09
C ILE A 28 7.12 -7.28 -3.94
N GLY A 29 6.07 -7.02 -4.73
CA GLY A 29 5.95 -5.82 -5.54
C GLY A 29 5.57 -4.61 -4.68
N THR A 30 6.29 -3.50 -4.88
CA THR A 30 6.01 -2.19 -4.28
C THR A 30 6.31 -1.08 -5.28
N GLU A 31 5.70 0.11 -5.09
CA GLU A 31 5.88 1.21 -6.04
C GLU A 31 7.20 1.97 -5.82
N GLY A 32 7.52 2.28 -4.57
CA GLY A 32 8.69 3.08 -4.23
C GLY A 32 8.51 4.59 -4.48
N ALA A 33 7.27 5.06 -4.66
CA ALA A 33 6.91 6.46 -4.92
C ALA A 33 5.67 6.94 -4.13
N TYR A 34 5.37 6.30 -3.00
CA TYR A 34 4.23 6.62 -2.13
C TYR A 34 4.66 6.73 -0.66
N PRO A 35 5.47 7.74 -0.30
CA PRO A 35 5.89 7.94 1.09
C PRO A 35 4.70 8.31 2.00
N PRO A 36 4.72 7.90 3.27
CA PRO A 36 5.72 7.08 3.98
C PRO A 36 5.49 5.57 3.88
N TRP A 37 4.51 5.11 3.07
CA TRP A 37 4.21 3.70 2.84
C TRP A 37 5.39 2.97 2.20
N ASN A 38 5.85 3.48 1.07
CA ASN A 38 6.98 2.97 0.33
C ASN A 38 7.61 4.11 -0.49
N SER A 39 8.93 4.21 -0.50
CA SER A 39 9.68 5.25 -1.19
C SER A 39 11.11 4.80 -1.45
N LYS A 40 11.92 5.67 -2.04
CA LYS A 40 13.36 5.45 -2.18
C LYS A 40 14.14 6.44 -1.32
N ASP A 41 15.23 5.95 -0.72
CA ASP A 41 16.20 6.84 -0.10
C ASP A 41 17.12 7.50 -1.15
N ALA A 42 18.04 8.35 -0.71
CA ALA A 42 18.97 9.07 -1.58
C ALA A 42 19.92 8.13 -2.38
N SER A 43 20.06 6.87 -1.96
CA SER A 43 20.84 5.86 -2.69
C SER A 43 20.00 5.08 -3.71
N GLY A 44 18.69 5.34 -3.78
CA GLY A 44 17.75 4.61 -4.61
C GLY A 44 17.23 3.31 -3.99
N LYS A 45 17.56 3.02 -2.73
CA LYS A 45 17.09 1.84 -2.02
C LYS A 45 15.64 2.02 -1.58
N LEU A 46 14.82 0.99 -1.79
CA LEU A 46 13.43 0.97 -1.32
C LEU A 46 13.37 0.95 0.21
N ILE A 47 12.58 1.86 0.76
CA ILE A 47 12.34 2.08 2.18
C ILE A 47 10.87 2.39 2.42
N GLY A 48 10.43 2.44 3.66
CA GLY A 48 9.08 2.80 4.05
C GLY A 48 8.45 1.79 4.99
N PHE A 49 7.24 2.11 5.44
CA PHE A 49 6.46 1.26 6.35
C PHE A 49 6.33 -0.17 5.81
N GLU A 50 5.88 -0.31 4.57
CA GLU A 50 5.60 -1.62 3.97
C GLU A 50 6.86 -2.40 3.63
N VAL A 51 7.93 -1.73 3.26
CA VAL A 51 9.23 -2.39 3.01
C VAL A 51 9.77 -2.99 4.32
N GLU A 52 9.69 -2.26 5.44
CA GLU A 52 10.12 -2.76 6.74
C GLU A 52 9.18 -3.87 7.25
N LEU A 53 7.86 -3.69 7.07
CA LEU A 53 6.87 -4.71 7.42
C LEU A 53 7.03 -5.99 6.59
N ALA A 54 7.29 -5.89 5.29
CA ALA A 54 7.53 -7.03 4.42
C ALA A 54 8.68 -7.91 4.94
N TRP A 55 9.81 -7.30 5.31
CA TRP A 55 10.93 -8.02 5.92
C TRP A 55 10.55 -8.69 7.25
N ALA A 56 9.71 -8.03 8.06
CA ALA A 56 9.21 -8.62 9.31
C ALA A 56 8.31 -9.83 9.03
N LEU A 57 7.35 -9.69 8.09
CA LEU A 57 6.44 -10.77 7.74
C LEU A 57 7.17 -11.98 7.16
N CYS A 58 8.17 -11.77 6.30
CA CYS A 58 8.96 -12.85 5.72
C CYS A 58 9.74 -13.64 6.79
N ARG A 59 10.27 -12.96 7.82
CA ARG A 59 10.86 -13.65 8.98
C ARG A 59 9.84 -14.54 9.71
N TYR A 60 8.59 -14.07 9.86
CA TYR A 60 7.52 -14.87 10.47
C TYR A 60 7.06 -16.05 9.61
N ILE A 61 7.12 -15.91 8.28
CA ILE A 61 6.87 -17.00 7.32
C ILE A 61 8.02 -18.00 7.34
N GLY A 62 9.24 -17.56 7.66
CA GLY A 62 10.45 -18.40 7.63
C GLY A 62 11.06 -18.50 6.23
N GLN A 63 10.80 -17.54 5.35
CA GLN A 63 11.34 -17.48 3.99
C GLN A 63 12.07 -16.15 3.75
N GLN A 64 13.00 -16.17 2.80
CA GLN A 64 13.63 -14.96 2.32
C GLN A 64 12.67 -14.20 1.41
N CYS A 65 12.78 -12.88 1.42
CA CYS A 65 12.04 -12.03 0.50
C CYS A 65 12.97 -11.27 -0.44
N GLU A 66 12.38 -10.78 -1.51
CA GLU A 66 12.96 -9.81 -2.42
C GLU A 66 11.91 -8.72 -2.68
N ILE A 67 12.28 -7.46 -2.55
CA ILE A 67 11.38 -6.35 -2.87
C ILE A 67 11.61 -5.96 -4.32
N VAL A 68 10.54 -5.99 -5.11
CA VAL A 68 10.55 -5.71 -6.56
C VAL A 68 9.83 -4.39 -6.80
N GLU A 69 10.51 -3.47 -7.45
CA GLU A 69 9.91 -2.21 -7.86
C GLU A 69 8.99 -2.42 -9.07
N GLN A 70 7.79 -1.85 -9.00
CA GLN A 70 6.81 -1.87 -10.07
C GLN A 70 5.95 -0.60 -10.02
N ASP A 71 5.83 0.11 -11.12
CA ASP A 71 4.89 1.23 -11.25
C ASP A 71 3.47 0.84 -10.83
N TRP A 72 2.77 1.75 -10.15
CA TRP A 72 1.46 1.50 -9.56
C TRP A 72 0.41 0.99 -10.56
N ASP A 73 0.29 1.62 -11.72
CA ASP A 73 -0.71 1.29 -12.75
C ASP A 73 -0.53 -0.12 -13.34
N GLY A 74 0.69 -0.67 -13.28
CA GLY A 74 1.02 -2.03 -13.69
C GLY A 74 1.01 -3.07 -12.57
N MET A 75 0.72 -2.71 -11.32
CA MET A 75 0.93 -3.56 -10.14
C MET A 75 0.12 -4.86 -10.18
N ILE A 76 -1.21 -4.79 -10.36
CA ILE A 76 -2.08 -5.97 -10.43
C ILE A 76 -1.79 -6.83 -11.67
N PRO A 77 -1.67 -6.28 -12.89
CA PRO A 77 -1.25 -7.04 -14.05
C PRO A 77 0.09 -7.77 -13.87
N ALA A 78 1.09 -7.13 -13.26
CA ALA A 78 2.39 -7.73 -13.00
C ALA A 78 2.32 -8.91 -12.00
N LEU A 79 1.48 -8.80 -10.95
CA LEU A 79 1.18 -9.91 -10.04
C LEU A 79 0.56 -11.10 -10.80
N GLN A 80 -0.43 -10.83 -11.66
CA GLN A 80 -1.09 -11.87 -12.46
C GLN A 80 -0.12 -12.54 -13.45
N MET A 81 0.82 -11.79 -14.01
CA MET A 81 1.89 -12.31 -14.88
C MET A 81 3.05 -12.96 -14.09
N ARG A 82 2.92 -13.12 -12.77
CA ARG A 82 3.94 -13.76 -11.90
C ARG A 82 5.30 -13.06 -11.91
N LYS A 83 5.35 -11.74 -12.14
CA LYS A 83 6.60 -10.96 -11.99
C LYS A 83 7.03 -10.90 -10.51
N PHE A 84 6.06 -10.94 -9.60
CA PHE A 84 6.24 -11.10 -8.17
C PHE A 84 5.06 -11.91 -7.59
N ASP A 85 5.11 -12.22 -6.29
CA ASP A 85 4.21 -13.17 -5.67
C ASP A 85 3.17 -12.49 -4.76
N ALA A 86 3.50 -11.32 -4.25
CA ALA A 86 2.64 -10.52 -3.39
C ALA A 86 2.80 -9.03 -3.69
N ILE A 87 1.79 -8.22 -3.35
CA ILE A 87 1.81 -6.75 -3.44
C ILE A 87 1.76 -6.17 -2.03
N MET A 88 2.70 -5.27 -1.72
CA MET A 88 2.66 -4.38 -0.56
C MET A 88 3.02 -2.97 -1.04
N ALA A 89 1.99 -2.18 -1.36
CA ALA A 89 2.11 -0.88 -2.03
C ALA A 89 0.97 0.10 -1.66
N GLY A 90 0.59 0.18 -0.37
CA GLY A 90 -0.54 0.99 0.08
C GLY A 90 -1.86 0.54 -0.56
N MET A 91 -1.99 -0.77 -0.85
CA MET A 91 -3.13 -1.25 -1.63
C MET A 91 -4.35 -1.51 -0.76
N SER A 92 -5.31 -0.59 -0.77
CA SER A 92 -6.57 -0.70 -0.04
C SER A 92 -7.36 -1.93 -0.47
N ILE A 93 -7.95 -2.63 0.51
CA ILE A 93 -8.79 -3.81 0.33
C ILE A 93 -10.17 -3.36 -0.15
N THR A 94 -10.44 -3.43 -1.46
CA THR A 94 -11.73 -3.06 -2.04
C THR A 94 -12.41 -4.24 -2.73
N ASP A 95 -13.73 -4.20 -2.84
CA ASP A 95 -14.48 -5.26 -3.52
C ASP A 95 -14.18 -5.31 -5.01
N GLU A 96 -13.85 -4.18 -5.63
CA GLU A 96 -13.44 -4.14 -7.03
C GLU A 96 -12.13 -4.91 -7.24
N ARG A 97 -11.11 -4.66 -6.42
CA ARG A 97 -9.83 -5.37 -6.48
C ARG A 97 -9.97 -6.86 -6.16
N LYS A 98 -10.89 -7.21 -5.23
CA LYS A 98 -11.19 -8.62 -4.90
C LYS A 98 -11.78 -9.41 -6.07
N LYS A 99 -12.31 -8.75 -7.12
CA LYS A 99 -12.76 -9.47 -8.33
C LYS A 99 -11.61 -10.13 -9.08
N VAL A 100 -10.40 -9.58 -8.99
CA VAL A 100 -9.25 -10.01 -9.79
C VAL A 100 -8.08 -10.58 -8.98
N ILE A 101 -7.91 -10.18 -7.72
CA ILE A 101 -6.91 -10.69 -6.77
C ILE A 101 -7.58 -11.07 -5.45
N THR A 102 -6.83 -11.69 -4.53
CA THR A 102 -7.25 -11.86 -3.14
C THR A 102 -6.36 -11.01 -2.22
N PHE A 103 -6.80 -10.82 -0.99
CA PHE A 103 -6.07 -10.03 0.02
C PHE A 103 -5.89 -10.84 1.30
N SER A 104 -4.78 -10.62 1.97
CA SER A 104 -4.63 -10.99 3.36
C SER A 104 -5.65 -10.24 4.24
N GLN A 105 -5.71 -10.57 5.52
CA GLN A 105 -6.27 -9.65 6.51
C GLN A 105 -5.55 -8.29 6.44
N GLY A 106 -6.25 -7.20 6.77
CA GLY A 106 -5.66 -5.87 6.82
C GLY A 106 -4.52 -5.81 7.83
N TYR A 107 -3.48 -5.04 7.55
CA TYR A 107 -2.38 -4.81 8.47
C TYR A 107 -2.29 -3.35 8.96
N ALA A 108 -2.87 -2.42 8.21
CA ALA A 108 -2.92 -1.01 8.60
C ALA A 108 -4.20 -0.35 8.11
N ASP A 109 -4.69 0.60 8.90
CA ASP A 109 -5.74 1.52 8.48
C ASP A 109 -5.19 2.63 7.60
N GLU A 110 -5.98 3.03 6.61
CA GLU A 110 -5.72 4.17 5.75
C GLU A 110 -6.97 5.02 5.65
N VAL A 111 -6.82 6.32 5.83
CA VAL A 111 -7.87 7.30 5.53
C VAL A 111 -7.39 8.23 4.42
N ALA A 112 -8.27 8.49 3.46
CA ALA A 112 -8.00 9.49 2.44
C ALA A 112 -8.41 10.89 2.91
N SER A 113 -7.83 11.92 2.34
CA SER A 113 -8.20 13.30 2.59
C SER A 113 -7.97 14.17 1.37
N LEU A 114 -8.74 15.25 1.28
CA LEU A 114 -8.40 16.36 0.40
C LEU A 114 -7.26 17.16 1.02
N ALA A 115 -6.36 17.66 0.18
CA ALA A 115 -5.29 18.56 0.56
C ALA A 115 -5.27 19.79 -0.35
N VAL A 116 -4.92 20.93 0.20
CA VAL A 116 -4.81 22.21 -0.50
C VAL A 116 -3.56 22.97 -0.05
N MET A 117 -3.16 23.97 -0.77
CA MET A 117 -2.19 24.95 -0.28
C MET A 117 -2.85 25.86 0.76
N LYS A 118 -2.15 26.15 1.84
CA LYS A 118 -2.62 27.08 2.89
C LYS A 118 -3.00 28.44 2.28
N GLY A 119 -4.13 28.98 2.69
CA GLY A 119 -4.71 30.20 2.14
C GLY A 119 -5.71 29.94 1.01
N SER A 120 -5.98 28.65 0.69
CA SER A 120 -7.03 28.26 -0.27
C SER A 120 -8.42 28.64 0.23
N ASP A 121 -9.32 28.96 -0.69
CA ASP A 121 -10.75 29.15 -0.42
C ASP A 121 -11.47 27.85 0.00
N LEU A 122 -10.78 26.72 -0.12
CA LEU A 122 -11.28 25.41 0.33
C LEU A 122 -10.93 25.12 1.80
N GLU A 123 -10.13 25.96 2.47
CA GLU A 123 -9.97 25.85 3.93
C GLU A 123 -11.29 26.21 4.63
N GLY A 124 -11.59 25.51 5.74
CA GLY A 124 -12.78 25.82 6.54
C GLY A 124 -14.08 25.25 5.98
N MET A 125 -14.04 24.22 5.14
CA MET A 125 -15.25 23.45 4.80
C MET A 125 -15.94 22.95 6.07
N ASP A 126 -17.25 23.30 6.23
CA ASP A 126 -18.07 22.80 7.36
C ASP A 126 -18.44 21.31 7.14
N THR A 127 -17.54 20.44 7.53
CA THR A 127 -17.73 18.98 7.45
C THR A 127 -17.39 18.32 8.79
N PRO A 128 -17.90 17.09 9.08
CA PRO A 128 -17.38 16.26 10.16
C PRO A 128 -15.87 16.01 9.97
N GLU A 129 -15.17 15.68 11.05
CA GLU A 129 -13.74 15.33 11.02
C GLU A 129 -13.46 14.12 10.14
N GLY A 130 -14.36 13.12 10.17
CA GLY A 130 -14.25 11.92 9.33
C GLY A 130 -15.62 11.36 8.93
N ILE A 131 -15.68 10.72 7.78
CA ILE A 131 -16.84 9.99 7.30
C ILE A 131 -16.46 8.59 6.83
N ASN A 132 -17.34 7.62 7.15
CA ASN A 132 -17.24 6.27 6.61
C ASN A 132 -18.36 6.08 5.59
N LEU A 133 -17.99 5.94 4.31
CA LEU A 133 -18.96 5.85 3.21
C LEU A 133 -19.81 4.59 3.28
N SER A 134 -19.34 3.51 3.91
CA SER A 134 -20.12 2.28 4.10
C SER A 134 -21.30 2.47 5.04
N LEU A 135 -21.25 3.43 5.96
CA LEU A 135 -22.31 3.68 6.92
C LEU A 135 -23.47 4.51 6.34
N GLY A 136 -23.18 5.33 5.31
CA GLY A 136 -24.17 6.23 4.74
C GLY A 136 -24.76 7.20 5.78
N GLY A 137 -26.00 7.66 5.53
CA GLY A 137 -26.77 8.47 6.48
C GLY A 137 -26.55 9.98 6.33
N GLY A 138 -27.23 10.73 7.23
CA GLY A 138 -27.32 12.19 7.11
C GLY A 138 -25.99 12.93 7.15
N ASN A 139 -25.07 12.52 8.02
CA ASN A 139 -23.76 13.15 8.13
C ASN A 139 -22.90 12.94 6.89
N VAL A 140 -22.91 11.72 6.33
CA VAL A 140 -22.19 11.40 5.09
C VAL A 140 -22.78 12.23 3.95
N ASN A 141 -24.10 12.25 3.78
CA ASN A 141 -24.77 13.00 2.72
C ASN A 141 -24.51 14.52 2.84
N LYS A 142 -24.54 15.08 4.06
CA LYS A 142 -24.22 16.49 4.32
C LYS A 142 -22.79 16.79 3.90
N ALA A 143 -21.83 15.97 4.31
CA ALA A 143 -20.41 16.14 3.98
C ALA A 143 -20.19 16.08 2.46
N LEU A 144 -20.73 15.06 1.77
CA LEU A 144 -20.61 14.93 0.32
C LEU A 144 -21.23 16.14 -0.41
N LYS A 145 -22.37 16.65 0.05
CA LYS A 145 -23.00 17.85 -0.51
C LYS A 145 -22.11 19.10 -0.34
N THR A 146 -21.51 19.26 0.84
CA THR A 146 -20.59 20.38 1.10
C THR A 146 -19.38 20.30 0.18
N ILE A 147 -18.76 19.12 0.05
CA ILE A 147 -17.61 18.88 -0.82
C ILE A 147 -17.96 19.11 -2.29
N THR A 148 -19.12 18.63 -2.75
CA THR A 148 -19.63 18.87 -4.11
C THR A 148 -19.71 20.36 -4.42
N GLY A 149 -20.24 21.15 -3.49
CA GLY A 149 -20.31 22.60 -3.67
C GLY A 149 -18.94 23.26 -3.69
N ALA A 150 -18.04 22.86 -2.80
CA ALA A 150 -16.70 23.41 -2.68
C ALA A 150 -15.80 23.07 -3.89
N LEU A 151 -15.93 21.86 -4.44
CA LEU A 151 -15.12 21.39 -5.57
C LEU A 151 -15.72 21.74 -6.95
N ALA A 152 -16.88 22.40 -7.00
CA ALA A 152 -17.51 22.76 -8.28
C ALA A 152 -16.59 23.65 -9.13
N GLY A 153 -16.22 23.15 -10.33
CA GLY A 153 -15.32 23.83 -11.26
C GLY A 153 -13.83 23.80 -10.89
N LYS A 154 -13.45 23.22 -9.75
CA LYS A 154 -12.08 23.08 -9.31
C LYS A 154 -11.37 21.95 -10.04
N THR A 155 -10.04 22.06 -10.14
CA THR A 155 -9.15 20.99 -10.61
C THR A 155 -8.63 20.21 -9.41
N VAL A 156 -8.99 18.94 -9.32
CA VAL A 156 -8.55 18.03 -8.25
C VAL A 156 -7.57 17.01 -8.81
N CYS A 157 -6.38 16.98 -8.24
CA CYS A 157 -5.28 16.13 -8.67
C CYS A 157 -5.24 14.84 -7.84
N THR A 158 -4.88 13.73 -8.49
CA THR A 158 -4.72 12.43 -7.84
C THR A 158 -3.82 11.51 -8.67
N GLN A 159 -3.38 10.39 -8.10
CA GLN A 159 -2.62 9.41 -8.84
C GLN A 159 -3.55 8.52 -9.70
N THR A 160 -3.11 8.21 -10.91
CA THR A 160 -3.84 7.37 -11.87
C THR A 160 -4.07 5.94 -11.33
N GLY A 161 -5.23 5.36 -11.61
CA GLY A 161 -5.55 3.97 -11.26
C GLY A 161 -5.78 3.73 -9.77
N THR A 162 -6.01 4.79 -8.99
CA THR A 162 -6.26 4.71 -7.55
C THR A 162 -7.75 4.72 -7.24
N ILE A 163 -8.08 4.32 -6.01
CA ILE A 163 -9.43 4.48 -5.44
C ILE A 163 -9.83 5.96 -5.35
N HIS A 164 -8.85 6.85 -5.20
CA HIS A 164 -9.05 8.29 -5.15
C HIS A 164 -9.55 8.84 -6.49
N GLN A 165 -8.93 8.42 -7.61
CA GLN A 165 -9.43 8.75 -8.95
C GLN A 165 -10.84 8.22 -9.13
N ASN A 166 -11.08 6.94 -8.83
CA ASN A 166 -12.41 6.33 -9.00
C ASN A 166 -13.48 7.08 -8.19
N PHE A 167 -13.17 7.50 -6.97
CA PHE A 167 -14.10 8.28 -6.14
C PHE A 167 -14.39 9.67 -6.73
N LEU A 168 -13.38 10.39 -7.22
CA LEU A 168 -13.57 11.69 -7.86
C LEU A 168 -14.41 11.60 -9.15
N GLU A 169 -14.30 10.49 -9.87
CA GLU A 169 -14.98 10.23 -11.13
C GLU A 169 -16.36 9.53 -10.94
N SER A 170 -16.67 9.03 -9.73
CA SER A 170 -17.95 8.35 -9.45
C SER A 170 -19.18 9.25 -9.56
N GLY A 171 -19.00 10.54 -9.37
CA GLY A 171 -20.06 11.54 -9.24
C GLY A 171 -20.53 11.78 -7.80
N ASP A 172 -20.02 11.05 -6.81
CA ASP A 172 -20.38 11.21 -5.39
C ASP A 172 -20.04 12.61 -4.85
N VAL A 173 -19.02 13.25 -5.41
CA VAL A 173 -18.60 14.64 -5.11
C VAL A 173 -18.95 15.61 -6.25
N GLY A 174 -19.93 15.25 -7.06
CA GLY A 174 -20.37 16.05 -8.21
C GLY A 174 -19.37 15.99 -9.36
N LYS A 175 -19.47 16.96 -10.28
CA LYS A 175 -18.58 17.04 -11.44
C LYS A 175 -17.36 17.90 -11.10
N VAL A 176 -16.18 17.30 -11.00
CA VAL A 176 -14.88 17.96 -10.78
C VAL A 176 -13.98 17.79 -12.01
N ASN A 177 -13.00 18.68 -12.19
CA ASN A 177 -11.97 18.51 -13.21
C ASN A 177 -10.86 17.61 -12.63
N VAL A 178 -10.94 16.32 -12.87
CA VAL A 178 -9.91 15.38 -12.38
C VAL A 178 -8.67 15.45 -13.26
N ARG A 179 -7.51 15.64 -12.63
CA ARG A 179 -6.20 15.56 -13.29
C ARG A 179 -5.38 14.47 -12.63
N THR A 180 -4.92 13.52 -13.44
CA THR A 180 -4.21 12.34 -12.94
C THR A 180 -2.72 12.40 -13.28
N TYR A 181 -1.91 11.76 -12.44
CA TYR A 181 -0.45 11.69 -12.54
C TYR A 181 0.01 10.26 -12.32
N LYS A 182 1.21 9.95 -12.81
CA LYS A 182 1.77 8.61 -12.66
C LYS A 182 2.10 8.28 -11.19
N THR A 183 2.63 9.26 -10.45
CA THR A 183 3.07 9.10 -9.06
C THR A 183 2.43 10.12 -8.12
N GLN A 184 2.41 9.81 -6.82
CA GLN A 184 1.97 10.76 -5.80
C GLN A 184 2.91 11.96 -5.69
N ASP A 185 4.21 11.78 -5.94
CA ASP A 185 5.16 12.90 -5.94
C ASP A 185 4.82 13.95 -6.99
N GLU A 186 4.39 13.53 -8.18
CA GLU A 186 3.93 14.46 -9.23
C GLU A 186 2.66 15.21 -8.81
N VAL A 187 1.71 14.52 -8.13
CA VAL A 187 0.51 15.16 -7.55
C VAL A 187 0.91 16.23 -6.55
N ASN A 188 1.83 15.92 -5.64
CA ASN A 188 2.30 16.82 -4.60
C ASN A 188 3.00 18.07 -5.21
N LEU A 189 3.82 17.89 -6.22
CA LEU A 189 4.52 18.98 -6.92
C LEU A 189 3.54 19.90 -7.64
N ASP A 190 2.51 19.35 -8.27
CA ASP A 190 1.52 20.16 -8.98
C ASP A 190 0.56 20.89 -8.04
N LEU A 191 0.19 20.25 -6.91
CA LEU A 191 -0.52 20.94 -5.83
C LEU A 191 0.31 22.12 -5.29
N ALA A 192 1.58 21.86 -4.96
CA ALA A 192 2.48 22.90 -4.41
C ALA A 192 2.79 24.05 -5.37
N SER A 193 2.63 23.83 -6.69
CA SER A 193 2.82 24.85 -7.73
C SER A 193 1.53 25.58 -8.09
N GLY A 194 0.39 25.24 -7.48
CA GLY A 194 -0.91 25.86 -7.77
C GLY A 194 -1.53 25.43 -9.10
N ARG A 195 -1.05 24.33 -9.71
CA ARG A 195 -1.67 23.76 -10.92
C ARG A 195 -2.88 22.88 -10.61
N CYS A 196 -3.06 22.52 -9.34
CA CYS A 196 -4.25 21.90 -8.79
C CYS A 196 -4.85 22.79 -7.72
N ASP A 197 -6.18 22.94 -7.69
CA ASP A 197 -6.88 23.64 -6.61
C ASP A 197 -6.88 22.80 -5.33
N ALA A 198 -6.98 21.48 -5.49
CA ALA A 198 -6.89 20.48 -4.42
C ALA A 198 -6.26 19.19 -4.95
N ALA A 199 -5.90 18.29 -4.04
CA ALA A 199 -5.51 16.93 -4.36
C ALA A 199 -6.21 15.94 -3.42
N LEU A 200 -6.41 14.67 -3.86
CA LEU A 200 -6.99 13.59 -3.06
C LEU A 200 -6.04 12.40 -3.03
N ALA A 201 -5.64 11.96 -1.85
CA ALA A 201 -4.80 10.79 -1.60
C ALA A 201 -4.91 10.34 -0.13
N ALA A 202 -4.09 9.37 0.29
CA ALA A 202 -3.95 9.06 1.72
C ALA A 202 -3.51 10.30 2.51
N ALA A 203 -4.17 10.57 3.61
CA ALA A 203 -3.89 11.74 4.45
C ALA A 203 -2.42 11.82 4.87
N VAL A 204 -1.83 10.66 5.23
CA VAL A 204 -0.42 10.57 5.66
C VAL A 204 0.57 10.96 4.55
N ALA A 205 0.24 10.74 3.27
CA ALA A 205 1.12 11.10 2.16
C ALA A 205 1.26 12.62 2.03
N PHE A 206 0.18 13.37 2.24
CA PHE A 206 0.24 14.84 2.25
C PHE A 206 0.93 15.39 3.50
N SER A 207 0.70 14.79 4.66
CA SER A 207 1.36 15.19 5.91
C SER A 207 2.88 14.96 5.82
N ASP A 208 3.32 13.81 5.32
CA ASP A 208 4.73 13.50 5.08
C ASP A 208 5.38 14.49 4.08
N TYR A 209 4.67 14.81 2.99
CA TYR A 209 5.14 15.78 2.02
C TYR A 209 5.27 17.18 2.60
N ALA A 210 4.28 17.65 3.35
CA ALA A 210 4.31 18.96 4.01
C ALA A 210 5.49 19.07 4.97
N GLU A 211 5.71 18.05 5.80
CA GLU A 211 6.82 18.00 6.77
C GLU A 211 8.18 18.01 6.07
N LYS A 212 8.40 17.12 5.09
CA LYS A 212 9.70 16.97 4.42
C LYS A 212 10.05 18.11 3.48
N SER A 213 9.06 18.65 2.76
CA SER A 213 9.29 19.73 1.80
C SER A 213 9.24 21.12 2.41
N GLY A 214 8.65 21.27 3.60
CA GLY A 214 8.34 22.56 4.21
C GLY A 214 7.27 23.36 3.46
N LYS A 215 6.56 22.73 2.51
CA LYS A 215 5.47 23.38 1.78
C LYS A 215 4.22 23.47 2.65
N PRO A 216 3.49 24.59 2.63
CA PRO A 216 2.32 24.80 3.47
C PRO A 216 1.09 24.07 2.89
N VAL A 217 1.16 22.74 2.77
CA VAL A 217 0.04 21.88 2.41
C VAL A 217 -0.76 21.56 3.65
N VAL A 218 -2.08 21.70 3.57
CA VAL A 218 -3.01 21.45 4.68
C VAL A 218 -4.12 20.51 4.22
N LEU A 219 -4.54 19.61 5.12
CA LEU A 219 -5.69 18.75 4.89
C LEU A 219 -6.98 19.55 5.11
N VAL A 220 -7.98 19.28 4.27
CA VAL A 220 -9.28 19.97 4.33
C VAL A 220 -10.44 19.01 4.13
N GLY A 221 -11.61 19.38 4.64
CA GLY A 221 -12.78 18.52 4.62
C GLY A 221 -12.64 17.32 5.57
N PRO A 222 -13.49 16.28 5.40
CA PRO A 222 -13.40 15.10 6.25
C PRO A 222 -12.29 14.16 5.80
N THR A 223 -11.82 13.32 6.70
CA THR A 223 -11.15 12.09 6.28
C THR A 223 -12.19 11.08 5.76
N PHE A 224 -11.80 10.32 4.72
CA PHE A 224 -12.67 9.33 4.08
C PHE A 224 -12.19 7.91 4.40
N SER A 225 -13.15 7.03 4.74
CA SER A 225 -12.92 5.59 4.91
C SER A 225 -14.13 4.79 4.45
N GLY A 226 -13.97 3.48 4.32
CA GLY A 226 -15.06 2.57 3.91
C GLY A 226 -15.57 2.83 2.49
N GLY A 227 -16.53 2.04 2.02
CA GLY A 227 -17.10 2.15 0.68
C GLY A 227 -16.03 2.13 -0.42
N ALA A 228 -15.96 3.19 -1.22
CA ALA A 228 -14.97 3.34 -2.29
C ALA A 228 -13.51 3.31 -1.79
N PHE A 229 -13.25 3.68 -0.53
CA PHE A 229 -11.91 3.68 0.06
C PHE A 229 -11.49 2.33 0.65
N GLY A 230 -12.40 1.34 0.69
CA GLY A 230 -12.10 -0.01 1.15
C GLY A 230 -12.03 -0.14 2.68
N ASN A 231 -11.46 -1.27 3.14
CA ASN A 231 -11.38 -1.65 4.54
C ASN A 231 -9.92 -1.90 4.93
N GLY A 232 -9.15 -0.82 5.08
CA GLY A 232 -7.72 -0.88 5.38
C GLY A 232 -6.86 -1.38 4.21
N VAL A 233 -5.59 -1.59 4.48
CA VAL A 233 -4.55 -2.01 3.53
C VAL A 233 -4.14 -3.44 3.82
N GLY A 234 -3.98 -4.27 2.78
CA GLY A 234 -3.63 -5.68 2.90
C GLY A 234 -2.64 -6.13 1.83
N VAL A 235 -2.05 -7.30 2.04
CA VAL A 235 -1.18 -7.93 1.03
C VAL A 235 -2.03 -8.45 -0.12
N GLY A 236 -1.81 -7.93 -1.33
CA GLY A 236 -2.47 -8.42 -2.55
C GLY A 236 -1.78 -9.70 -3.05
N ILE A 237 -2.57 -10.74 -3.33
CA ILE A 237 -2.07 -12.07 -3.72
C ILE A 237 -2.94 -12.62 -4.84
N ARG A 238 -2.40 -13.47 -5.71
CA ARG A 238 -3.19 -14.15 -6.74
C ARG A 238 -4.24 -15.04 -6.09
N LYS A 239 -5.42 -15.17 -6.71
CA LYS A 239 -6.55 -15.96 -6.17
C LYS A 239 -6.24 -17.45 -6.04
N ASP A 240 -5.37 -17.97 -6.87
CA ASP A 240 -4.96 -19.37 -6.88
C ASP A 240 -3.84 -19.70 -5.86
N ASP A 241 -3.25 -18.68 -5.21
CA ASP A 241 -2.12 -18.82 -4.29
C ASP A 241 -2.58 -18.82 -2.82
N THR A 242 -3.42 -19.79 -2.48
CA THR A 242 -4.02 -19.89 -1.14
C THR A 242 -2.99 -20.24 -0.05
N GLU A 243 -1.91 -20.92 -0.40
CA GLU A 243 -0.85 -21.28 0.53
C GLU A 243 -0.09 -20.02 0.99
N LEU A 244 0.31 -19.18 0.03
CA LEU A 244 0.96 -17.89 0.32
C LEU A 244 0.02 -16.96 1.10
N LEU A 245 -1.27 -16.89 0.73
CA LEU A 245 -2.28 -16.12 1.47
C LEU A 245 -2.34 -16.53 2.94
N ASN A 246 -2.40 -17.83 3.21
CA ASN A 246 -2.45 -18.36 4.57
C ASN A 246 -1.14 -18.08 5.34
N ALA A 247 0.01 -18.12 4.65
CA ALA A 247 1.30 -17.81 5.26
C ALA A 247 1.35 -16.32 5.69
N PHE A 248 0.93 -15.40 4.82
CA PHE A 248 0.86 -13.98 5.15
C PHE A 248 -0.14 -13.69 6.28
N ASN A 249 -1.33 -14.30 6.26
CA ASN A 249 -2.31 -14.13 7.34
C ASN A 249 -1.74 -14.53 8.72
N LYS A 250 -1.08 -15.69 8.80
CA LYS A 250 -0.43 -16.15 10.04
C LYS A 250 0.72 -15.21 10.45
N ALA A 251 1.48 -14.69 9.51
CA ALA A 251 2.58 -13.78 9.77
C ALA A 251 2.06 -12.42 10.29
N ILE A 252 1.01 -11.87 9.68
CA ILE A 252 0.37 -10.63 10.12
C ILE A 252 -0.19 -10.78 11.53
N GLU A 253 -0.87 -11.90 11.82
CA GLU A 253 -1.39 -12.19 13.16
C GLU A 253 -0.27 -12.20 14.23
N LYS A 254 0.85 -12.88 13.92
CA LYS A 254 2.02 -12.91 14.81
C LYS A 254 2.65 -11.52 14.98
N ALA A 255 2.83 -10.79 13.88
CA ALA A 255 3.41 -9.45 13.90
C ALA A 255 2.55 -8.46 14.70
N ARG A 256 1.21 -8.57 14.57
CA ARG A 256 0.25 -7.79 15.35
C ARG A 256 0.35 -8.13 16.84
N LYS A 257 0.29 -9.41 17.20
CA LYS A 257 0.39 -9.88 18.58
C LYS A 257 1.69 -9.46 19.26
N ASN A 258 2.79 -9.41 18.52
CA ASN A 258 4.10 -9.03 19.05
C ASN A 258 4.33 -7.50 19.03
N GLY A 259 3.36 -6.70 18.54
CA GLY A 259 3.48 -5.25 18.44
C GLY A 259 4.39 -4.74 17.33
N ASP A 260 4.86 -5.62 16.43
CA ASP A 260 5.76 -5.19 15.36
C ASP A 260 5.08 -4.25 14.36
N ILE A 261 3.79 -4.51 14.02
CA ILE A 261 3.05 -3.63 13.09
C ILE A 261 2.90 -2.25 13.70
N SER A 262 2.44 -2.16 14.95
CA SER A 262 2.28 -0.89 15.70
C SER A 262 3.61 -0.13 15.80
N ARG A 263 4.69 -0.81 16.16
CA ARG A 263 6.02 -0.21 16.26
C ARG A 263 6.53 0.34 14.92
N ILE A 264 6.35 -0.42 13.83
CA ILE A 264 6.78 0.01 12.50
C ILE A 264 5.87 1.15 12.00
N ALA A 265 4.54 1.06 12.23
CA ALA A 265 3.60 2.12 11.89
C ALA A 265 3.95 3.44 12.60
N THR A 266 4.15 3.39 13.92
CA THR A 266 4.55 4.57 14.71
C THR A 266 5.86 5.19 14.21
N LYS A 267 6.84 4.36 13.82
CA LYS A 267 8.11 4.85 13.27
C LYS A 267 7.93 5.64 11.97
N TRP A 268 7.08 5.16 11.07
CA TRP A 268 6.95 5.72 9.73
C TRP A 268 5.84 6.77 9.59
N PHE A 269 4.74 6.62 10.33
CA PHE A 269 3.58 7.51 10.26
C PHE A 269 3.54 8.53 11.42
N GLY A 270 4.32 8.32 12.50
CA GLY A 270 4.24 9.13 13.71
C GLY A 270 3.11 8.71 14.65
N PHE A 271 2.27 7.76 14.27
CA PHE A 271 1.16 7.22 15.06
C PHE A 271 0.95 5.73 14.76
N ASP A 272 0.16 5.06 15.61
CA ASP A 272 -0.19 3.65 15.42
C ASP A 272 -1.36 3.52 14.43
N ALA A 273 -1.07 3.08 13.21
CA ALA A 273 -2.04 2.77 12.16
C ALA A 273 -2.36 1.27 12.08
N SER A 274 -1.92 0.44 13.05
CA SER A 274 -2.16 -1.01 13.00
C SER A 274 -3.65 -1.34 13.17
N MET A 275 -4.12 -2.33 12.38
CA MET A 275 -5.47 -2.89 12.47
C MET A 275 -5.51 -4.08 13.44
#